data_f7f5368f1ed2d51bcd353cef677bc352
#
_entry.id   f7f5368f1ed2d51bcd353cef677bc352
#
_cell.length_a   1.000
_cell.length_b   1.000
_cell.length_c   1.000
_cell.angle_alpha   90.00
_cell.angle_beta   90.00
_cell.angle_gamma   90.00
#
_symmetry.space_group_name_H-M   'P 1'
#
loop_
_entity.id
_entity.type
_entity.pdbx_description
1 polymer ?
#
loop_
_entity_poly.entity_id
_entity_poly.type
_entity_poly.pdbx_seq_one_letter_code
_entity_poly.pdbx_strand_id
1 'polypeptide(L)'
;SSEQTYESLNNILALSVEDGGLGVPSGEPTDVDFYISATIGTDFEKFYSAPATVRMTVTTAERTYPQVWVIGDYCGWNFDNAQGLFCFSGDEVTYEAIVDLGEKAANGFKLSGEAGWNDACNWGTDGDAAAPETEAPSITLISSGGSGNIMVYSKRFYRFVFDRSTLTLSNKLSFNSMGIIGDATPGGWDTDTEMNFDTQKQRFWVDVT
;
A
#
# COMPACT_ATOMS: atom_id res chain seq x y z
N SER A 1 -16.77 16.18 -21.61
CA SER A 1 -16.31 16.95 -20.46
C SER A 1 -16.40 16.05 -19.24
N SER A 2 -15.29 15.80 -18.57
CA SER A 2 -15.31 15.14 -17.26
C SER A 2 -15.63 16.20 -16.21
N GLU A 3 -16.74 16.05 -15.50
CA GLU A 3 -16.98 16.84 -14.30
C GLU A 3 -16.01 16.38 -13.23
N GLN A 4 -15.29 17.32 -12.61
CA GLN A 4 -14.46 17.04 -11.44
C GLN A 4 -15.29 17.36 -10.20
N THR A 5 -15.31 16.42 -9.26
CA THR A 5 -15.89 16.68 -7.94
C THR A 5 -14.96 17.57 -7.13
N TYR A 6 -15.48 18.24 -6.11
CA TYR A 6 -14.67 19.02 -5.15
C TYR A 6 -13.57 18.16 -4.51
N GLU A 7 -13.91 16.93 -4.11
CA GLU A 7 -12.96 15.99 -3.52
C GLU A 7 -11.85 15.60 -4.50
N SER A 8 -12.21 15.27 -5.74
CA SER A 8 -11.23 14.94 -6.79
C SER A 8 -10.28 16.09 -7.05
N LEU A 9 -10.79 17.32 -7.13
CA LEU A 9 -9.96 18.51 -7.31
C LEU A 9 -9.06 18.77 -6.11
N ASN A 10 -9.61 18.65 -4.88
CA ASN A 10 -8.83 18.80 -3.65
C ASN A 10 -7.68 17.80 -3.59
N ASN A 11 -7.92 16.53 -3.94
CA ASN A 11 -6.88 15.50 -3.95
C ASN A 11 -5.78 15.80 -4.97
N ILE A 12 -6.14 16.25 -6.19
CA ILE A 12 -5.15 16.66 -7.19
C ILE A 12 -4.27 17.80 -6.68
N LEU A 13 -4.83 18.74 -5.95
CA LEU A 13 -4.10 19.90 -5.44
C LEU A 13 -3.28 19.59 -4.19
N ALA A 14 -3.87 18.92 -3.19
CA ALA A 14 -3.30 18.75 -1.87
C ALA A 14 -2.35 17.55 -1.72
N LEU A 15 -2.56 16.47 -2.49
CA LEU A 15 -1.63 15.33 -2.46
C LEU A 15 -0.21 15.76 -2.81
N SER A 16 0.78 15.11 -2.22
CA SER A 16 2.18 15.35 -2.55
C SER A 16 2.47 15.02 -4.03
N VAL A 17 3.52 15.57 -4.57
CA VAL A 17 3.97 15.26 -5.94
C VAL A 17 4.32 13.77 -6.07
N GLU A 18 4.83 13.16 -5.02
CA GLU A 18 5.15 11.72 -4.96
C GLU A 18 3.89 10.85 -5.02
N ASP A 19 2.78 11.34 -4.47
CA ASP A 19 1.47 10.69 -4.51
C ASP A 19 0.64 11.06 -5.75
N GLY A 20 1.23 11.79 -6.69
CA GLY A 20 0.61 12.19 -7.94
C GLY A 20 -0.25 13.44 -7.88
N GLY A 21 -0.13 14.23 -6.82
CA GLY A 21 -0.74 15.55 -6.66
C GLY A 21 0.19 16.71 -7.04
N LEU A 22 -0.21 17.92 -6.70
CA LEU A 22 0.56 19.15 -6.94
C LEU A 22 1.23 19.70 -5.69
N GLY A 23 0.99 19.12 -4.51
CA GLY A 23 1.60 19.50 -3.25
C GLY A 23 1.22 20.91 -2.78
N VAL A 24 0.03 21.41 -3.12
CA VAL A 24 -0.46 22.72 -2.65
C VAL A 24 -0.64 22.66 -1.14
N PRO A 25 -0.04 23.59 -0.36
CA PRO A 25 -0.17 23.58 1.08
C PRO A 25 -1.63 23.63 1.54
N SER A 26 -2.00 22.75 2.47
CA SER A 26 -3.35 22.72 3.03
C SER A 26 -3.53 23.79 4.12
N GLY A 27 -4.77 24.27 4.28
CA GLY A 27 -5.16 25.21 5.33
C GLY A 27 -4.97 26.68 4.98
N GLU A 28 -4.14 27.02 4.00
CA GLU A 28 -3.87 28.39 3.58
C GLU A 28 -4.51 28.72 2.22
N PRO A 29 -5.12 29.90 2.05
CA PRO A 29 -5.65 30.32 0.76
C PRO A 29 -4.54 30.49 -0.27
N THR A 30 -4.60 29.72 -1.35
CA THR A 30 -3.61 29.69 -2.44
C THR A 30 -4.28 30.05 -3.76
N ASP A 31 -3.62 30.84 -4.60
CA ASP A 31 -4.08 31.15 -5.94
C ASP A 31 -3.64 30.02 -6.88
N VAL A 32 -4.60 29.38 -7.56
CA VAL A 32 -4.39 28.27 -8.48
C VAL A 32 -4.79 28.70 -9.88
N ASP A 33 -3.88 28.56 -10.83
CA ASP A 33 -4.10 28.89 -12.23
C ASP A 33 -4.56 27.66 -13.03
N PHE A 34 -5.70 27.77 -13.69
CA PHE A 34 -6.25 26.76 -14.57
C PHE A 34 -6.08 27.18 -16.01
N TYR A 35 -5.60 26.23 -16.85
CA TYR A 35 -5.45 26.42 -18.28
C TYR A 35 -6.23 25.36 -19.04
N ILE A 36 -6.81 25.75 -20.17
CA ILE A 36 -7.29 24.79 -21.16
C ILE A 36 -6.14 24.53 -22.13
N SER A 37 -5.75 23.28 -22.31
CA SER A 37 -4.79 22.89 -23.34
C SER A 37 -5.49 22.21 -24.50
N ALA A 38 -5.06 22.53 -25.71
CA ALA A 38 -5.51 21.88 -26.95
C ALA A 38 -4.29 21.36 -27.71
N THR A 39 -4.39 20.14 -28.25
CA THR A 39 -3.36 19.52 -29.09
C THR A 39 -4.01 19.05 -30.37
N ILE A 40 -3.41 19.35 -31.52
CA ILE A 40 -3.86 18.88 -32.83
C ILE A 40 -2.94 17.74 -33.25
N GLY A 41 -3.42 16.50 -33.16
CA GLY A 41 -2.63 15.30 -33.44
C GLY A 41 -1.63 14.97 -32.35
N THR A 42 -0.75 13.99 -32.57
CA THR A 42 0.24 13.50 -31.60
C THR A 42 1.57 14.25 -31.61
N ASP A 43 1.87 14.98 -32.69
CA ASP A 43 3.21 15.56 -32.96
C ASP A 43 3.22 17.10 -32.95
N PHE A 44 2.12 17.75 -32.55
CA PHE A 44 2.02 19.20 -32.54
C PHE A 44 2.17 19.80 -31.15
N GLU A 45 2.64 21.04 -31.09
CA GLU A 45 2.73 21.82 -29.86
C GLU A 45 1.37 21.95 -29.17
N LYS A 46 1.42 21.93 -27.83
CA LYS A 46 0.24 22.23 -27.02
C LYS A 46 -0.01 23.74 -27.00
N PHE A 47 -1.24 24.12 -27.28
CA PHE A 47 -1.71 25.48 -27.09
C PHE A 47 -2.42 25.59 -25.76
N TYR A 48 -2.17 26.67 -25.05
CA TYR A 48 -2.78 26.95 -23.75
C TYR A 48 -3.63 28.20 -23.83
N SER A 49 -4.76 28.22 -23.13
CA SER A 49 -5.56 29.43 -22.94
C SER A 49 -4.81 30.41 -22.02
N ALA A 50 -5.33 31.66 -21.92
CA ALA A 50 -5.00 32.48 -20.76
C ALA A 50 -5.42 31.75 -19.48
N PRO A 51 -4.71 31.98 -18.34
CA PRO A 51 -5.07 31.40 -17.06
C PRO A 51 -6.40 31.92 -16.53
N ALA A 52 -7.13 31.05 -15.85
CA ALA A 52 -8.21 31.43 -14.97
C ALA A 52 -7.73 31.19 -13.53
N THR A 53 -7.39 32.27 -12.83
CA THR A 53 -6.90 32.18 -11.43
C THR A 53 -8.09 32.07 -10.48
N VAL A 54 -8.07 31.05 -9.63
CA VAL A 54 -9.06 30.86 -8.58
C VAL A 54 -8.35 30.77 -7.23
N ARG A 55 -8.76 31.62 -6.29
CA ARG A 55 -8.27 31.54 -4.91
C ARG A 55 -9.05 30.50 -4.13
N MET A 56 -8.36 29.49 -3.61
CA MET A 56 -8.98 28.39 -2.88
C MET A 56 -8.12 27.94 -1.70
N THR A 57 -8.77 27.31 -0.73
CA THR A 57 -8.09 26.65 0.39
C THR A 57 -8.28 25.16 0.21
N VAL A 58 -7.17 24.42 0.04
CA VAL A 58 -7.21 22.94 0.00
C VAL A 58 -7.18 22.39 1.41
N THR A 59 -7.83 21.25 1.61
CA THR A 59 -7.74 20.48 2.85
C THR A 59 -6.70 19.39 2.70
N THR A 60 -6.15 18.92 3.83
CA THR A 60 -5.22 17.79 3.81
C THR A 60 -5.86 16.61 3.05
N ALA A 61 -5.13 16.05 2.12
CA ALA A 61 -5.53 14.87 1.37
C ALA A 61 -4.48 13.77 1.56
N GLU A 62 -4.97 12.58 1.81
CA GLU A 62 -4.16 11.36 1.82
C GLU A 62 -4.71 10.42 0.74
N ARG A 63 -3.80 9.82 -0.01
CA ARG A 63 -4.22 8.84 -1.01
C ARG A 63 -4.65 7.56 -0.30
N THR A 64 -5.90 7.18 -0.48
CA THR A 64 -6.43 5.91 0.00
C THR A 64 -6.50 4.91 -1.16
N TYR A 65 -6.12 3.67 -0.88
CA TYR A 65 -6.21 2.58 -1.83
C TYR A 65 -7.22 1.55 -1.32
N PRO A 66 -7.98 0.88 -2.21
CA PRO A 66 -8.71 -0.31 -1.80
C PRO A 66 -7.75 -1.28 -1.12
N GLN A 67 -8.17 -1.88 -0.02
CA GLN A 67 -7.32 -2.77 0.75
C GLN A 67 -7.99 -4.09 1.09
N VAL A 68 -7.17 -5.09 1.34
CA VAL A 68 -7.50 -6.36 1.96
C VAL A 68 -6.72 -6.44 3.26
N TRP A 69 -7.40 -6.78 4.36
CA TRP A 69 -6.77 -6.89 5.68
C TRP A 69 -6.01 -8.19 5.82
N VAL A 70 -4.79 -8.10 6.33
CA VAL A 70 -3.99 -9.24 6.79
C VAL A 70 -4.24 -9.37 8.28
N ILE A 71 -5.03 -10.34 8.68
CA ILE A 71 -5.47 -10.52 10.08
C ILE A 71 -4.89 -11.81 10.65
N GLY A 72 -4.21 -11.76 11.79
CA GLY A 72 -3.53 -12.94 12.32
C GLY A 72 -2.97 -12.78 13.72
N ASP A 73 -2.17 -13.76 14.12
CA ASP A 73 -1.59 -13.84 15.45
C ASP A 73 -0.70 -12.63 15.79
N TYR A 74 0.04 -12.10 14.81
CA TYR A 74 0.92 -10.95 14.98
C TYR A 74 0.18 -9.69 15.49
N CYS A 75 -1.09 -9.53 15.17
CA CYS A 75 -1.95 -8.42 15.60
C CYS A 75 -3.01 -8.85 16.63
N GLY A 76 -2.90 -10.07 17.19
CA GLY A 76 -3.84 -10.63 18.16
C GLY A 76 -5.24 -10.86 17.59
N TRP A 77 -5.37 -11.07 16.28
CA TRP A 77 -6.64 -11.24 15.56
C TRP A 77 -7.58 -10.03 15.71
N ASN A 78 -7.01 -8.84 15.96
CA ASN A 78 -7.74 -7.58 16.09
C ASN A 78 -7.57 -6.73 14.83
N PHE A 79 -8.67 -6.41 14.15
CA PHE A 79 -8.69 -5.63 12.92
C PHE A 79 -8.15 -4.20 13.09
N ASP A 80 -8.23 -3.60 14.28
CA ASP A 80 -7.67 -2.27 14.55
C ASP A 80 -6.13 -2.25 14.44
N ASN A 81 -5.48 -3.41 14.59
CA ASN A 81 -4.04 -3.58 14.51
C ASN A 81 -3.61 -4.35 13.24
N ALA A 82 -4.55 -4.72 12.39
CA ALA A 82 -4.26 -5.48 11.18
C ALA A 82 -3.60 -4.59 10.12
N GLN A 83 -2.64 -5.16 9.40
CA GLN A 83 -2.03 -4.51 8.24
C GLN A 83 -2.86 -4.76 6.99
N GLY A 84 -2.59 -4.01 5.90
CA GLY A 84 -3.29 -4.15 4.62
C GLY A 84 -2.39 -4.63 3.50
N LEU A 85 -2.98 -5.34 2.53
CA LEU A 85 -2.50 -5.38 1.16
C LEU A 85 -3.31 -4.35 0.37
N PHE A 86 -2.66 -3.55 -0.44
CA PHE A 86 -3.28 -2.40 -1.11
C PHE A 86 -3.36 -2.61 -2.62
N CYS A 87 -4.47 -2.20 -3.22
CA CYS A 87 -4.64 -2.18 -4.67
C CYS A 87 -4.22 -0.83 -5.24
N PHE A 88 -2.95 -0.69 -5.62
CA PHE A 88 -2.40 0.56 -6.15
C PHE A 88 -2.94 0.92 -7.54
N SER A 89 -3.40 -0.06 -8.30
CA SER A 89 -4.06 0.16 -9.60
C SER A 89 -5.50 0.67 -9.48
N GLY A 90 -6.15 0.41 -8.35
CA GLY A 90 -7.56 0.74 -8.12
C GLY A 90 -8.55 -0.19 -8.84
N ASP A 91 -8.09 -1.27 -9.47
CA ASP A 91 -8.93 -2.25 -10.18
C ASP A 91 -9.61 -3.27 -9.26
N GLU A 92 -9.27 -3.27 -7.97
CA GLU A 92 -9.73 -4.21 -6.95
C GLU A 92 -9.45 -5.70 -7.27
N VAL A 93 -8.42 -5.96 -8.06
CA VAL A 93 -8.01 -7.31 -8.45
C VAL A 93 -6.70 -7.69 -7.77
N THR A 94 -5.65 -6.88 -7.95
CA THR A 94 -4.31 -7.19 -7.43
C THR A 94 -3.99 -6.31 -6.23
N TYR A 95 -3.74 -6.96 -5.10
CA TYR A 95 -3.39 -6.32 -3.83
C TYR A 95 -1.98 -6.73 -3.42
N GLU A 96 -1.15 -5.77 -3.04
CA GLU A 96 0.21 -6.04 -2.59
C GLU A 96 0.64 -5.15 -1.43
N ALA A 97 1.53 -5.67 -0.59
CA ALA A 97 2.25 -4.93 0.43
C ALA A 97 3.41 -5.74 1.00
N ILE A 98 4.31 -5.06 1.70
CA ILE A 98 5.20 -5.70 2.67
C ILE A 98 4.44 -5.77 4.00
N VAL A 99 4.36 -6.98 4.55
CA VAL A 99 3.70 -7.24 5.83
C VAL A 99 4.75 -7.61 6.88
N ASP A 100 4.73 -6.93 8.01
CA ASP A 100 5.51 -7.29 9.20
C ASP A 100 4.71 -8.27 10.06
N LEU A 101 5.05 -9.54 10.00
CA LEU A 101 4.38 -10.59 10.79
C LEU A 101 5.01 -10.79 12.17
N GLY A 102 6.04 -9.98 12.52
CA GLY A 102 6.75 -10.08 13.78
C GLY A 102 7.55 -11.37 13.94
N GLU A 103 8.14 -11.52 15.10
CA GLU A 103 8.94 -12.72 15.44
C GLU A 103 8.09 -13.95 15.83
N LYS A 104 6.76 -13.77 15.96
CA LYS A 104 5.85 -14.76 16.56
C LYS A 104 4.71 -15.17 15.63
N ALA A 105 4.95 -15.33 14.35
CA ALA A 105 3.91 -15.76 13.42
C ALA A 105 3.51 -17.25 13.56
N ALA A 106 3.59 -17.80 14.77
CA ALA A 106 3.38 -19.24 15.04
C ALA A 106 1.99 -19.77 14.64
N ASN A 107 0.95 -18.90 14.65
CA ASN A 107 -0.43 -19.29 14.34
C ASN A 107 -0.90 -18.78 12.99
N GLY A 108 -0.05 -18.08 12.23
CA GLY A 108 -0.35 -17.63 10.91
C GLY A 108 -1.35 -16.47 10.84
N PHE A 109 -1.92 -16.28 9.64
CA PHE A 109 -2.85 -15.20 9.34
C PHE A 109 -3.91 -15.65 8.33
N LYS A 110 -4.90 -14.81 8.10
CA LYS A 110 -5.88 -14.88 7.01
C LYS A 110 -5.95 -13.55 6.28
N LEU A 111 -6.60 -13.54 5.14
CA LEU A 111 -6.99 -12.32 4.45
C LEU A 111 -8.48 -12.05 4.65
N SER A 112 -8.86 -10.78 4.77
CA SER A 112 -10.26 -10.35 4.83
C SER A 112 -10.50 -9.15 3.92
N GLY A 113 -11.62 -9.16 3.19
CA GLY A 113 -12.01 -8.07 2.31
C GLY A 113 -12.67 -6.89 3.03
N GLU A 114 -12.88 -7.01 4.34
CA GLU A 114 -13.42 -5.93 5.19
C GLU A 114 -12.81 -6.01 6.58
N ALA A 115 -12.92 -4.94 7.37
CA ALA A 115 -12.48 -4.92 8.76
C ALA A 115 -13.47 -5.70 9.66
N GLY A 116 -13.63 -6.99 9.40
CA GLY A 116 -14.58 -7.87 10.08
C GLY A 116 -14.50 -9.30 9.55
N TRP A 117 -15.29 -10.17 10.16
CA TRP A 117 -15.41 -11.57 9.75
C TRP A 117 -16.67 -11.77 8.89
N ASN A 118 -16.43 -11.98 7.60
CA ASN A 118 -17.49 -12.25 6.62
C ASN A 118 -17.04 -13.40 5.72
N ASP A 119 -17.77 -14.50 5.74
CA ASP A 119 -17.42 -15.73 5.01
C ASP A 119 -17.25 -15.52 3.51
N ALA A 120 -17.94 -14.54 2.92
CA ALA A 120 -17.83 -14.23 1.50
C ALA A 120 -16.51 -13.60 1.09
N CYS A 121 -15.82 -12.95 2.05
CA CYS A 121 -14.54 -12.28 1.81
C CYS A 121 -13.49 -12.57 2.89
N ASN A 122 -13.63 -13.69 3.58
CA ASN A 122 -12.62 -14.23 4.49
C ASN A 122 -11.87 -15.35 3.76
N TRP A 123 -10.59 -15.12 3.49
CA TRP A 123 -9.77 -16.02 2.68
C TRP A 123 -8.64 -16.63 3.51
N GLY A 124 -8.57 -17.93 3.45
CA GLY A 124 -7.53 -18.74 4.07
C GLY A 124 -7.26 -20.00 3.25
N THR A 125 -6.59 -20.96 3.82
CA THR A 125 -6.25 -22.25 3.17
C THR A 125 -7.29 -23.34 3.43
N ASP A 126 -7.27 -24.38 2.66
CA ASP A 126 -8.05 -25.59 2.92
C ASP A 126 -7.31 -26.45 3.96
N GLY A 127 -7.63 -26.20 5.25
CA GLY A 127 -6.76 -26.59 6.37
C GLY A 127 -5.56 -25.67 6.48
N ASP A 128 -4.85 -25.70 7.62
CA ASP A 128 -3.67 -24.86 7.79
C ASP A 128 -2.57 -25.24 6.79
N ALA A 129 -2.06 -24.27 6.04
CA ALA A 129 -1.02 -24.48 5.05
C ALA A 129 0.04 -23.37 5.08
N ALA A 130 1.27 -23.73 4.70
CA ALA A 130 2.38 -22.77 4.67
C ALA A 130 2.18 -21.69 3.62
N ALA A 131 2.48 -20.45 3.98
CA ALA A 131 2.65 -19.35 3.03
C ALA A 131 3.79 -19.69 2.05
N PRO A 132 3.74 -19.16 0.81
CA PRO A 132 4.86 -19.30 -0.10
C PRO A 132 6.14 -18.68 0.50
N GLU A 133 7.21 -19.44 0.58
CA GLU A 133 8.52 -18.95 1.05
C GLU A 133 9.33 -18.28 -0.06
N THR A 134 8.98 -18.52 -1.32
CA THR A 134 9.63 -17.99 -2.51
C THR A 134 8.58 -17.54 -3.52
N GLU A 135 9.00 -16.89 -4.62
CA GLU A 135 8.09 -16.42 -5.67
C GLU A 135 7.22 -17.52 -6.31
N ALA A 136 7.67 -18.76 -6.27
CA ALA A 136 6.93 -19.89 -6.78
C ALA A 136 7.12 -21.13 -5.86
N PRO A 137 6.05 -21.91 -5.62
CA PRO A 137 4.69 -21.74 -6.13
C PRO A 137 3.87 -20.73 -5.33
N SER A 138 2.81 -20.17 -5.94
CA SER A 138 1.72 -19.50 -5.21
C SER A 138 0.81 -20.54 -4.55
N ILE A 139 0.06 -20.10 -3.54
CA ILE A 139 -1.00 -20.92 -2.92
C ILE A 139 -2.38 -20.39 -3.34
N THR A 140 -3.34 -21.32 -3.50
CA THR A 140 -4.73 -20.95 -3.74
C THR A 140 -5.47 -20.89 -2.40
N LEU A 141 -6.21 -19.82 -2.19
CA LEU A 141 -7.03 -19.61 -1.00
C LEU A 141 -8.47 -20.03 -1.27
N ILE A 142 -9.21 -20.29 -0.21
CA ILE A 142 -10.65 -20.52 -0.25
C ILE A 142 -11.38 -19.41 0.50
N SER A 143 -12.60 -19.09 0.05
CA SER A 143 -13.49 -18.13 0.72
C SER A 143 -14.42 -18.92 1.65
N SER A 144 -14.16 -18.90 2.94
CA SER A 144 -14.94 -19.63 3.94
C SER A 144 -14.61 -19.18 5.36
N GLY A 145 -15.61 -19.06 6.21
CA GLY A 145 -15.40 -18.87 7.66
C GLY A 145 -14.66 -20.02 8.33
N GLY A 146 -14.73 -21.22 7.76
CA GLY A 146 -14.00 -22.41 8.21
C GLY A 146 -12.64 -22.63 7.55
N SER A 147 -12.14 -21.68 6.74
CA SER A 147 -10.80 -21.79 6.14
C SER A 147 -9.72 -21.89 7.22
N GLY A 148 -8.65 -22.60 6.91
CA GLY A 148 -7.44 -22.69 7.74
C GLY A 148 -6.59 -21.43 7.65
N ASN A 149 -5.54 -21.38 8.46
CA ASN A 149 -4.61 -20.26 8.51
C ASN A 149 -3.51 -20.41 7.45
N ILE A 150 -3.01 -19.29 6.96
CA ILE A 150 -1.82 -19.19 6.13
C ILE A 150 -0.63 -19.10 7.09
N MET A 151 0.15 -20.18 7.19
CA MET A 151 1.21 -20.33 8.20
C MET A 151 2.54 -19.77 7.68
N VAL A 152 3.27 -19.06 8.52
CA VAL A 152 4.63 -18.56 8.24
C VAL A 152 5.59 -19.01 9.33
N TYR A 153 6.81 -19.40 8.95
CA TYR A 153 7.72 -20.07 9.86
C TYR A 153 9.13 -19.49 9.92
N SER A 154 9.57 -18.72 8.91
CA SER A 154 11.00 -18.48 8.76
C SER A 154 11.41 -17.00 8.76
N LYS A 155 10.55 -16.09 8.34
CA LYS A 155 10.87 -14.68 8.15
C LYS A 155 9.90 -13.78 8.90
N ARG A 156 10.35 -12.55 9.14
CA ARG A 156 9.52 -11.51 9.74
C ARG A 156 8.71 -10.75 8.70
N PHE A 157 9.35 -10.34 7.62
CA PHE A 157 8.75 -9.54 6.56
C PHE A 157 8.49 -10.39 5.32
N TYR A 158 7.31 -10.19 4.74
CA TYR A 158 6.90 -10.82 3.48
C TYR A 158 6.29 -9.78 2.56
N ARG A 159 6.74 -9.72 1.29
CA ARG A 159 6.03 -8.99 0.25
C ARG A 159 5.04 -9.91 -0.42
N PHE A 160 3.81 -9.85 0.03
CA PHE A 160 2.72 -10.62 -0.57
C PHE A 160 2.08 -9.89 -1.74
N VAL A 161 1.64 -10.69 -2.73
CA VAL A 161 0.73 -10.28 -3.81
C VAL A 161 -0.45 -11.24 -3.79
N PHE A 162 -1.64 -10.69 -3.63
CA PHE A 162 -2.90 -11.41 -3.64
C PHE A 162 -3.70 -11.03 -4.87
N ASP A 163 -4.00 -12.02 -5.72
CA ASP A 163 -4.94 -11.88 -6.83
C ASP A 163 -6.32 -12.35 -6.38
N ARG A 164 -7.23 -11.39 -6.19
CA ARG A 164 -8.60 -11.63 -5.71
C ARG A 164 -9.44 -12.38 -6.73
N SER A 165 -9.16 -12.25 -8.02
CA SER A 165 -9.93 -12.91 -9.07
C SER A 165 -9.69 -14.42 -9.14
N THR A 166 -8.48 -14.84 -8.80
CA THR A 166 -8.06 -16.25 -8.80
C THR A 166 -7.91 -16.80 -7.38
N LEU A 167 -8.06 -15.97 -6.36
CA LEU A 167 -7.78 -16.27 -4.95
C LEU A 167 -6.37 -16.83 -4.73
N THR A 168 -5.39 -16.30 -5.45
CA THR A 168 -3.99 -16.76 -5.33
C THR A 168 -3.15 -15.79 -4.53
N LEU A 169 -2.40 -16.32 -3.57
CA LEU A 169 -1.41 -15.58 -2.80
C LEU A 169 -0.01 -16.02 -3.22
N SER A 170 0.84 -15.08 -3.58
CA SER A 170 2.26 -15.30 -3.85
C SER A 170 3.13 -14.43 -2.94
N ASN A 171 4.33 -14.91 -2.62
CA ASN A 171 5.37 -14.15 -1.93
C ASN A 171 6.42 -13.72 -2.95
N LYS A 172 6.69 -12.42 -3.01
CA LYS A 172 7.71 -11.86 -3.92
C LYS A 172 9.06 -11.65 -3.25
N LEU A 173 9.07 -11.52 -1.93
CA LEU A 173 10.27 -11.28 -1.13
C LEU A 173 9.99 -11.62 0.32
N SER A 174 10.97 -12.22 1.01
CA SER A 174 10.90 -12.42 2.45
C SER A 174 12.26 -12.21 3.10
N PHE A 175 12.28 -11.53 4.25
CA PHE A 175 13.52 -11.18 4.98
C PHE A 175 13.23 -10.92 6.46
N ASN A 176 14.28 -10.83 7.27
CA ASN A 176 14.14 -10.60 8.72
C ASN A 176 14.36 -9.14 9.13
N SER A 177 15.20 -8.42 8.40
CA SER A 177 15.51 -7.02 8.66
C SER A 177 15.91 -6.31 7.37
N MET A 178 15.85 -5.00 7.40
CA MET A 178 16.37 -4.11 6.37
C MET A 178 17.33 -3.14 7.05
N GLY A 179 18.50 -2.92 6.46
CA GLY A 179 19.50 -2.00 6.99
C GLY A 179 20.11 -1.13 5.91
N ILE A 180 20.73 -0.05 6.35
CA ILE A 180 21.55 0.84 5.52
C ILE A 180 23.00 0.82 6.03
N ILE A 181 23.95 0.79 5.12
CA ILE A 181 25.39 0.78 5.41
C ILE A 181 26.10 1.86 4.58
N GLY A 182 27.10 2.50 5.12
CA GLY A 182 27.92 3.50 4.42
C GLY A 182 28.45 4.60 5.32
N ASP A 183 29.29 5.48 4.75
CA ASP A 183 29.97 6.55 5.49
C ASP A 183 29.04 7.51 6.24
N ALA A 184 27.78 7.64 5.79
CA ALA A 184 26.77 8.49 6.40
C ALA A 184 25.99 7.79 7.54
N THR A 185 26.36 6.56 7.91
CA THR A 185 25.68 5.80 8.97
C THR A 185 26.59 5.67 10.20
N PRO A 186 26.01 5.53 11.42
CA PRO A 186 26.81 5.38 12.65
C PRO A 186 27.81 4.23 12.63
N GLY A 187 27.50 3.14 11.91
CA GLY A 187 28.34 1.95 11.78
C GLY A 187 29.33 2.01 10.62
N GLY A 188 29.30 3.08 9.82
CA GLY A 188 30.12 3.20 8.61
C GLY A 188 29.87 2.06 7.64
N TRP A 189 30.96 1.48 7.11
CA TRP A 189 30.93 0.29 6.25
C TRP A 189 31.08 -1.04 7.02
N ASP A 190 31.18 -0.98 8.36
CA ASP A 190 31.46 -2.17 9.16
C ASP A 190 30.16 -2.86 9.66
N THR A 191 29.12 -2.09 9.97
CA THR A 191 27.86 -2.61 10.49
C THR A 191 26.65 -1.88 9.92
N ASP A 192 25.58 -2.63 9.66
CA ASP A 192 24.31 -2.07 9.22
C ASP A 192 23.67 -1.22 10.33
N THR A 193 23.02 -0.13 9.92
CA THR A 193 22.08 0.60 10.74
C THR A 193 20.68 0.11 10.39
N GLU A 194 20.02 -0.57 11.33
CA GLU A 194 18.71 -1.18 11.11
C GLU A 194 17.64 -0.10 10.85
N MET A 195 16.77 -0.35 9.89
CA MET A 195 15.67 0.54 9.51
C MET A 195 14.36 0.10 10.17
N ASN A 196 13.55 1.09 10.57
CA ASN A 196 12.18 0.87 10.99
C ASN A 196 11.26 0.72 9.76
N PHE A 197 10.17 -0.04 9.90
CA PHE A 197 9.18 -0.18 8.86
C PHE A 197 7.87 0.53 9.24
N ASP A 198 7.42 1.44 8.37
CA ASP A 198 6.12 2.09 8.46
C ASP A 198 5.11 1.30 7.60
N THR A 199 4.25 0.54 8.25
CA THR A 199 3.26 -0.33 7.59
C THR A 199 2.17 0.44 6.86
N GLN A 200 1.88 1.68 7.26
CA GLN A 200 0.87 2.53 6.62
C GLN A 200 1.41 3.15 5.32
N LYS A 201 2.67 3.61 5.37
CA LYS A 201 3.34 4.23 4.23
C LYS A 201 4.11 3.25 3.36
N GLN A 202 4.16 1.99 3.76
CA GLN A 202 4.85 0.91 3.05
C GLN A 202 6.33 1.26 2.76
N ARG A 203 7.03 1.85 3.74
CA ARG A 203 8.43 2.27 3.57
C ARG A 203 9.30 1.94 4.78
N PHE A 204 10.56 1.65 4.50
CA PHE A 204 11.61 1.60 5.52
C PHE A 204 12.21 2.98 5.73
N TRP A 205 12.54 3.31 6.98
CA TRP A 205 13.14 4.59 7.33
C TRP A 205 14.06 4.45 8.53
N VAL A 206 15.05 5.33 8.61
CA VAL A 206 15.94 5.48 9.77
C VAL A 206 16.47 6.92 9.78
N ASP A 207 16.62 7.48 10.97
CA ASP A 207 17.31 8.75 11.17
C ASP A 207 18.80 8.46 11.37
N VAL A 208 19.63 9.00 10.50
CA VAL A 208 21.09 8.94 10.61
C VAL A 208 21.61 10.33 10.98
N THR A 209 22.22 10.47 12.15
CA THR A 209 22.77 11.73 12.70
C THR A 209 24.25 11.56 12.97
#